data_1c7199f1270ac15114a02c18ee232a1a
#
_entry.id   1c7199f1270ac15114a02c18ee232a1a
#
_cell.length_a   1.000
_cell.length_b   1.000
_cell.length_c   1.000
_cell.angle_alpha   90.00
_cell.angle_beta   90.00
_cell.angle_gamma   90.00
#
_symmetry.space_group_name_H-M   'P 1'
#
loop_
_entity.id
_entity.type
_entity.pdbx_description
1 polymer ?
#
loop_
_entity_poly.entity_id
_entity_poly.type
_entity_poly.pdbx_seq_one_letter_code
_entity_poly.pdbx_strand_id
1 'polypeptide(L)'
;MKYVIIFFSAFLLVACKKDKETVSVPAKKDSVTVVQDSVKTDAPKTGIAVDPFPFPKEIKECSCYFAKSKSDFENEKYIYADDAGKTAYMKLDGKRLAMNLISSSDMEVDEELSKEIESDDYKISVKGKKIKGEEALLFEGTLTIEKPDGTVVILPVYGECGC
;
A
#
# COMPACT_ATOMS: atom_id res chain seq x y z
N MET A 1 38.53 -33.73 -24.37
CA MET A 1 38.23 -34.94 -23.59
C MET A 1 36.89 -34.76 -22.93
N LYS A 2 35.99 -35.66 -23.27
CA LYS A 2 34.58 -35.74 -22.89
C LYS A 2 34.45 -36.24 -21.46
N TYR A 3 33.53 -35.63 -20.67
CA TYR A 3 32.80 -36.40 -19.65
C TYR A 3 31.41 -35.78 -19.52
N VAL A 4 30.43 -36.49 -20.05
CA VAL A 4 28.99 -36.30 -19.85
C VAL A 4 28.64 -37.13 -18.62
N ILE A 5 28.11 -36.52 -17.58
CA ILE A 5 27.53 -37.24 -16.44
C ILE A 5 26.02 -36.90 -16.42
N ILE A 6 25.22 -37.87 -16.84
CA ILE A 6 23.78 -37.89 -16.77
C ILE A 6 23.40 -38.41 -15.38
N PHE A 7 22.82 -37.54 -14.53
CA PHE A 7 22.16 -37.98 -13.31
C PHE A 7 20.63 -38.08 -13.58
N PHE A 8 20.20 -39.33 -13.64
CA PHE A 8 18.79 -39.72 -13.67
C PHE A 8 18.32 -39.74 -12.20
N SER A 9 17.46 -38.82 -11.80
CA SER A 9 16.85 -38.84 -10.46
C SER A 9 15.34 -39.15 -10.59
N ALA A 10 14.98 -40.31 -10.05
CA ALA A 10 13.62 -40.85 -10.05
C ALA A 10 12.72 -40.07 -9.09
N PHE A 11 11.59 -39.60 -9.62
CA PHE A 11 10.55 -38.96 -8.87
C PHE A 11 9.61 -40.01 -8.26
N LEU A 12 9.61 -40.14 -6.93
CA LEU A 12 8.62 -40.95 -6.21
C LEU A 12 7.39 -40.11 -5.90
N LEU A 13 6.26 -40.44 -6.54
CA LEU A 13 4.96 -39.88 -6.26
C LEU A 13 4.37 -40.57 -5.02
N VAL A 14 4.18 -39.79 -3.94
CA VAL A 14 3.39 -40.21 -2.77
C VAL A 14 1.99 -39.67 -2.93
N ALA A 15 1.03 -40.55 -3.16
CA ALA A 15 -0.40 -40.23 -3.19
C ALA A 15 -0.98 -40.35 -1.79
N CYS A 16 -1.43 -39.24 -1.18
CA CYS A 16 -2.26 -39.28 0.02
C CYS A 16 -3.74 -39.40 -0.36
N LYS A 17 -4.38 -40.47 0.05
CA LYS A 17 -5.83 -40.69 0.02
C LYS A 17 -6.48 -39.87 1.15
N LYS A 18 -7.54 -39.17 0.81
CA LYS A 18 -8.39 -38.39 1.71
C LYS A 18 -9.63 -39.23 1.99
N ASP A 19 -9.76 -39.74 3.20
CA ASP A 19 -10.98 -40.43 3.67
C ASP A 19 -12.09 -39.40 3.95
N LYS A 20 -13.27 -39.69 3.37
CA LYS A 20 -14.50 -38.95 3.63
C LYS A 20 -15.23 -39.64 4.80
N GLU A 21 -15.36 -38.99 5.92
CA GLU A 21 -16.38 -39.36 6.91
C GLU A 21 -17.65 -38.53 6.66
N THR A 22 -18.72 -39.29 6.39
CA THR A 22 -20.07 -38.78 6.22
C THR A 22 -20.78 -38.88 7.56
N VAL A 23 -21.07 -37.75 8.20
CA VAL A 23 -21.97 -37.70 9.34
C VAL A 23 -23.29 -37.08 8.89
N SER A 24 -24.34 -37.90 8.87
CA SER A 24 -25.71 -37.50 8.62
C SER A 24 -26.33 -36.93 9.90
N VAL A 25 -26.90 -35.73 9.85
CA VAL A 25 -27.72 -35.14 10.91
C VAL A 25 -29.10 -34.83 10.34
N PRO A 26 -30.21 -35.19 11.04
CA PRO A 26 -31.56 -34.99 10.54
C PRO A 26 -32.02 -33.52 10.65
N ALA A 27 -32.82 -33.14 9.68
CA ALA A 27 -33.46 -31.84 9.55
C ALA A 27 -34.40 -31.51 10.72
N LYS A 28 -34.27 -30.29 11.25
CA LYS A 28 -35.39 -29.63 11.92
C LYS A 28 -35.58 -28.24 11.33
N LYS A 29 -36.76 -28.08 10.79
CA LYS A 29 -37.24 -26.91 10.06
C LYS A 29 -37.79 -25.93 11.08
N ASP A 30 -37.15 -24.78 11.26
CA ASP A 30 -37.80 -23.62 11.83
C ASP A 30 -37.38 -22.38 11.04
N SER A 31 -38.40 -21.81 10.41
CA SER A 31 -38.34 -20.63 9.56
C SER A 31 -38.28 -19.41 10.46
N VAL A 32 -37.11 -18.77 10.57
CA VAL A 32 -36.98 -17.42 11.16
C VAL A 32 -36.55 -16.50 10.05
N THR A 33 -37.48 -15.67 9.63
CA THR A 33 -37.23 -14.53 8.72
C THR A 33 -36.42 -13.52 9.49
N VAL A 34 -35.11 -13.48 9.28
CA VAL A 34 -34.26 -12.40 9.79
C VAL A 34 -34.37 -11.26 8.78
N VAL A 35 -35.11 -10.23 9.15
CA VAL A 35 -35.07 -8.92 8.52
C VAL A 35 -33.68 -8.35 8.79
N GLN A 36 -32.83 -8.33 7.76
CA GLN A 36 -31.50 -7.75 7.81
C GLN A 36 -31.62 -6.24 7.73
N ASP A 37 -31.91 -5.63 8.87
CA ASP A 37 -31.82 -4.19 9.06
C ASP A 37 -30.34 -3.83 9.05
N SER A 38 -29.90 -3.19 7.97
CA SER A 38 -28.53 -2.70 7.80
C SER A 38 -28.32 -1.48 8.71
N VAL A 39 -28.14 -1.73 10.00
CA VAL A 39 -27.60 -0.75 10.93
C VAL A 39 -26.13 -0.53 10.54
N LYS A 40 -25.85 0.58 9.86
CA LYS A 40 -24.51 1.14 9.77
C LYS A 40 -24.09 1.51 11.19
N THR A 41 -23.47 0.58 11.87
CA THR A 41 -22.76 0.86 13.10
C THR A 41 -21.47 1.57 12.70
N ASP A 42 -21.46 2.90 12.77
CA ASP A 42 -20.22 3.68 12.77
C ASP A 42 -19.45 3.30 14.03
N ALA A 43 -18.62 2.25 13.92
CA ALA A 43 -17.61 1.96 14.91
C ALA A 43 -16.71 3.21 15.02
N PRO A 44 -16.33 3.65 16.23
CA PRO A 44 -15.42 4.78 16.38
C PRO A 44 -14.15 4.49 15.57
N LYS A 45 -13.85 5.36 14.59
CA LYS A 45 -12.66 5.26 13.75
C LYS A 45 -11.44 5.53 14.64
N THR A 46 -10.92 4.48 15.27
CA THR A 46 -9.65 4.52 16.01
C THR A 46 -8.51 4.44 14.99
N GLY A 47 -8.18 5.57 14.37
CA GLY A 47 -7.08 5.63 13.41
C GLY A 47 -7.24 6.80 12.43
N ILE A 48 -6.21 6.99 11.60
CA ILE A 48 -6.19 7.98 10.53
C ILE A 48 -6.69 7.30 9.26
N ALA A 49 -7.79 7.80 8.66
CA ALA A 49 -8.24 7.32 7.36
C ALA A 49 -7.37 7.94 6.26
N VAL A 50 -6.74 7.08 5.44
CA VAL A 50 -5.95 7.50 4.29
C VAL A 50 -6.69 7.10 3.02
N ASP A 51 -7.30 8.11 2.39
CA ASP A 51 -8.13 7.95 1.21
C ASP A 51 -7.32 8.17 -0.08
N PRO A 52 -7.61 7.43 -1.16
CA PRO A 52 -7.03 7.72 -2.45
C PRO A 52 -7.60 9.02 -3.04
N PHE A 53 -6.80 9.67 -3.87
CA PHE A 53 -7.17 10.87 -4.61
C PHE A 53 -6.54 10.89 -6.01
N PRO A 54 -7.10 11.63 -6.97
CA PRO A 54 -6.51 11.77 -8.30
C PRO A 54 -5.26 12.63 -8.24
N PHE A 55 -4.35 12.47 -9.22
CA PHE A 55 -3.12 13.26 -9.31
C PHE A 55 -3.40 14.75 -9.23
N PRO A 56 -2.68 15.51 -8.38
CA PRO A 56 -2.91 16.93 -8.16
C PRO A 56 -2.61 17.76 -9.41
N LYS A 57 -3.57 18.58 -9.83
CA LYS A 57 -3.41 19.47 -10.99
C LYS A 57 -2.42 20.62 -10.74
N GLU A 58 -2.10 20.85 -9.50
CA GLU A 58 -1.13 21.87 -9.04
C GLU A 58 0.32 21.49 -9.37
N ILE A 59 0.61 20.19 -9.41
CA ILE A 59 1.93 19.68 -9.79
C ILE A 59 2.07 19.76 -11.32
N LYS A 60 3.13 20.41 -11.79
CA LYS A 60 3.35 20.70 -13.22
C LYS A 60 4.64 20.13 -13.78
N GLU A 61 5.58 19.83 -12.90
CA GLU A 61 6.95 19.44 -13.24
C GLU A 61 7.30 18.14 -12.53
N CYS A 62 8.49 18.09 -11.93
CA CYS A 62 8.96 16.93 -11.20
C CYS A 62 8.04 16.56 -10.03
N SER A 63 7.87 15.29 -9.80
CA SER A 63 6.96 14.79 -8.78
C SER A 63 7.38 13.43 -8.25
N CYS A 64 6.95 13.13 -7.02
CA CYS A 64 6.84 11.77 -6.54
C CYS A 64 5.37 11.48 -6.20
N TYR A 65 4.89 10.30 -6.53
CA TYR A 65 3.54 9.90 -6.21
C TYR A 65 3.45 8.39 -5.93
N PHE A 66 2.65 8.05 -4.92
CA PHE A 66 2.58 6.71 -4.37
C PHE A 66 1.14 6.27 -4.13
N ALA A 67 0.89 4.98 -4.37
CA ALA A 67 -0.32 4.27 -3.98
C ALA A 67 0.00 3.20 -2.93
N LYS A 68 -1.02 2.54 -2.35
CA LYS A 68 -0.81 1.47 -1.36
C LYS A 68 -0.22 0.18 -1.94
N SER A 69 -0.38 -0.01 -3.24
CA SER A 69 0.09 -1.19 -3.96
C SER A 69 0.35 -0.87 -5.43
N LYS A 70 1.08 -1.74 -6.13
CA LYS A 70 1.27 -1.64 -7.57
C LYS A 70 -0.06 -1.62 -8.32
N SER A 71 -1.02 -2.45 -7.94
CA SER A 71 -2.35 -2.47 -8.57
C SER A 71 -3.12 -1.16 -8.37
N ASP A 72 -3.03 -0.55 -7.18
CA ASP A 72 -3.66 0.75 -6.93
C ASP A 72 -2.97 1.86 -7.72
N PHE A 73 -1.64 1.78 -7.87
CA PHE A 73 -0.85 2.71 -8.67
C PHE A 73 -1.25 2.67 -10.15
N GLU A 74 -1.36 1.48 -10.73
CA GLU A 74 -1.82 1.27 -12.11
C GLU A 74 -3.27 1.73 -12.34
N ASN A 75 -4.07 1.82 -11.27
CA ASN A 75 -5.44 2.34 -11.29
C ASN A 75 -5.55 3.80 -10.81
N GLU A 76 -4.44 4.54 -10.74
CA GLU A 76 -4.37 5.96 -10.36
C GLU A 76 -4.98 6.28 -8.98
N LYS A 77 -4.94 5.32 -8.05
CA LYS A 77 -5.44 5.49 -6.67
C LYS A 77 -4.32 5.95 -5.74
N TYR A 78 -3.82 7.14 -5.98
CA TYR A 78 -2.72 7.69 -5.20
C TYR A 78 -3.14 8.07 -3.79
N ILE A 79 -2.25 7.84 -2.82
CA ILE A 79 -2.46 8.26 -1.41
C ILE A 79 -1.48 9.36 -1.00
N TYR A 80 -0.45 9.60 -1.80
CA TYR A 80 0.56 10.62 -1.61
C TYR A 80 1.03 11.15 -2.97
N ALA A 81 1.26 12.45 -3.06
CA ALA A 81 1.97 13.08 -4.17
C ALA A 81 2.71 14.32 -3.67
N ASP A 82 3.88 14.63 -4.23
CA ASP A 82 4.61 15.88 -3.98
C ASP A 82 5.15 16.49 -5.28
N ASP A 83 5.46 17.79 -5.23
CA ASP A 83 6.00 18.57 -6.35
C ASP A 83 7.52 18.51 -6.43
N ALA A 84 8.16 17.51 -5.80
CA ALA A 84 9.61 17.36 -5.62
C ALA A 84 10.32 18.61 -5.04
N GLY A 85 9.56 19.58 -4.58
CA GLY A 85 10.05 20.87 -4.09
C GLY A 85 9.63 21.14 -2.64
N LYS A 86 8.44 21.67 -2.45
CA LYS A 86 7.99 22.20 -1.15
C LYS A 86 6.67 21.65 -0.66
N THR A 87 5.84 21.10 -1.54
CA THR A 87 4.45 20.79 -1.23
C THR A 87 4.14 19.32 -1.44
N ALA A 88 3.60 18.67 -0.41
CA ALA A 88 3.07 17.33 -0.49
C ALA A 88 1.54 17.36 -0.32
N TYR A 89 0.87 16.43 -0.97
CA TYR A 89 -0.59 16.30 -0.98
C TYR A 89 -1.00 14.91 -0.50
N MET A 90 -1.98 14.88 0.39
CA MET A 90 -2.65 13.65 0.84
C MET A 90 -4.12 13.91 1.11
N LYS A 91 -4.92 12.86 1.17
CA LYS A 91 -6.30 12.93 1.63
C LYS A 91 -6.44 12.13 2.92
N LEU A 92 -6.52 12.85 4.05
CA LEU A 92 -6.59 12.30 5.40
C LEU A 92 -7.94 12.65 6.04
N ASP A 93 -8.59 11.65 6.64
CA ASP A 93 -9.90 11.80 7.30
C ASP A 93 -10.94 12.51 6.41
N GLY A 94 -10.94 12.17 5.11
CA GLY A 94 -11.84 12.73 4.09
C GLY A 94 -11.44 14.10 3.55
N LYS A 95 -10.42 14.77 4.11
CA LYS A 95 -9.95 16.11 3.68
C LYS A 95 -8.68 15.99 2.85
N ARG A 96 -8.65 16.67 1.70
CA ARG A 96 -7.41 16.86 0.95
C ARG A 96 -6.59 17.97 1.60
N LEU A 97 -5.34 17.64 1.93
CA LEU A 97 -4.39 18.53 2.59
C LEU A 97 -3.21 18.81 1.64
N ALA A 98 -2.76 20.06 1.66
CA ALA A 98 -1.46 20.46 1.15
C ALA A 98 -0.57 20.75 2.36
N MET A 99 0.61 20.14 2.42
CA MET A 99 1.50 20.11 3.57
C MET A 99 2.91 20.49 3.15
N ASN A 100 3.74 20.88 4.09
CA ASN A 100 5.13 21.25 3.82
C ASN A 100 6.00 20.00 3.67
N LEU A 101 6.68 19.87 2.54
CA LEU A 101 7.78 18.92 2.36
C LEU A 101 9.04 19.52 3.00
N ILE A 102 9.48 18.95 4.12
CA ILE A 102 10.58 19.46 4.94
C ILE A 102 11.92 19.00 4.41
N SER A 103 12.00 17.73 4.00
CA SER A 103 13.21 17.15 3.44
C SER A 103 12.91 16.03 2.45
N SER A 104 13.80 15.82 1.51
CA SER A 104 13.79 14.72 0.55
C SER A 104 15.22 14.28 0.28
N SER A 105 15.47 12.96 0.21
CA SER A 105 16.73 12.41 -0.29
C SER A 105 16.95 12.78 -1.76
N ASP A 106 18.20 12.75 -2.21
CA ASP A 106 18.53 12.89 -3.62
C ASP A 106 18.27 11.57 -4.36
N MET A 107 17.17 11.50 -5.08
CA MET A 107 16.69 10.27 -5.73
C MET A 107 17.54 9.85 -6.93
N GLU A 108 18.36 10.72 -7.48
CA GLU A 108 19.27 10.38 -8.57
C GLU A 108 20.50 9.64 -8.03
N VAL A 109 20.94 9.99 -6.83
CA VAL A 109 22.17 9.48 -6.19
C VAL A 109 21.85 8.36 -5.21
N ASP A 110 20.78 8.51 -4.42
CA ASP A 110 20.44 7.62 -3.34
C ASP A 110 19.65 6.38 -3.81
N GLU A 111 20.03 5.20 -3.32
CA GLU A 111 19.27 3.96 -3.53
C GLU A 111 18.03 3.89 -2.61
N GLU A 112 17.97 4.75 -1.60
CA GLU A 112 16.89 4.82 -0.62
C GLU A 112 16.19 6.18 -0.67
N LEU A 113 14.88 6.11 -0.80
CA LEU A 113 14.00 7.27 -0.69
C LEU A 113 13.74 7.57 0.78
N SER A 114 13.90 8.83 1.17
CA SER A 114 13.49 9.35 2.48
C SER A 114 12.89 10.73 2.31
N LYS A 115 11.66 10.92 2.79
CA LYS A 115 10.96 12.22 2.79
C LYS A 115 10.33 12.46 4.15
N GLU A 116 10.38 13.72 4.61
CA GLU A 116 9.72 14.19 5.83
C GLU A 116 8.75 15.32 5.47
N ILE A 117 7.53 15.20 5.95
CA ILE A 117 6.44 16.13 5.65
C ILE A 117 5.76 16.54 6.95
N GLU A 118 5.41 17.80 7.09
CA GLU A 118 4.72 18.32 8.27
C GLU A 118 3.52 19.21 7.93
N SER A 119 2.56 19.17 8.83
CA SER A 119 1.47 20.14 8.97
C SER A 119 1.19 20.36 10.45
N ASP A 120 0.25 21.23 10.80
CA ASP A 120 -0.13 21.47 12.20
C ASP A 120 -0.65 20.20 12.91
N ASP A 121 -1.30 19.30 12.16
CA ASP A 121 -1.98 18.11 12.70
C ASP A 121 -1.23 16.79 12.43
N TYR A 122 -0.20 16.78 11.55
CA TYR A 122 0.42 15.54 11.11
C TYR A 122 1.93 15.68 10.91
N LYS A 123 2.66 14.64 11.34
CA LYS A 123 4.03 14.34 10.90
C LYS A 123 3.99 13.10 10.03
N ILE A 124 4.62 13.17 8.85
CA ILE A 124 4.56 12.11 7.87
C ILE A 124 5.96 11.82 7.37
N SER A 125 6.30 10.55 7.26
CA SER A 125 7.54 10.13 6.61
C SER A 125 7.24 9.09 5.53
N VAL A 126 7.96 9.20 4.41
CA VAL A 126 7.98 8.21 3.33
C VAL A 126 9.38 7.64 3.26
N LYS A 127 9.50 6.32 3.38
CA LYS A 127 10.78 5.60 3.24
C LYS A 127 10.60 4.47 2.24
N GLY A 128 11.53 4.36 1.30
CA GLY A 128 11.45 3.34 0.26
C GLY A 128 12.82 2.96 -0.30
N LYS A 129 12.84 1.82 -0.98
CA LYS A 129 13.98 1.34 -1.74
C LYS A 129 13.70 1.44 -3.21
N LYS A 130 14.69 1.87 -3.98
CA LYS A 130 14.63 1.91 -5.44
C LYS A 130 14.46 0.49 -5.98
N ILE A 131 13.47 0.32 -6.85
CA ILE A 131 13.28 -0.88 -7.65
C ILE A 131 13.90 -0.61 -9.02
N LYS A 132 14.56 -1.59 -9.62
CA LYS A 132 15.11 -1.44 -10.97
C LYS A 132 13.96 -1.27 -11.97
N GLY A 133 13.85 -0.08 -12.54
CA GLY A 133 12.97 0.28 -13.65
C GLY A 133 13.79 0.79 -14.84
N GLU A 134 13.28 0.64 -16.06
CA GLU A 134 14.00 1.04 -17.27
C GLU A 134 13.83 2.54 -17.60
N GLU A 135 12.71 3.17 -17.23
CA GLU A 135 12.38 4.55 -17.63
C GLU A 135 12.00 5.48 -16.47
N ALA A 136 11.61 4.96 -15.31
CA ALA A 136 11.21 5.75 -14.15
C ALA A 136 11.89 5.26 -12.87
N LEU A 137 12.08 6.15 -11.91
CA LEU A 137 12.61 5.81 -10.58
C LEU A 137 11.48 5.25 -9.72
N LEU A 138 11.30 3.94 -9.77
CA LEU A 138 10.30 3.22 -9.01
C LEU A 138 10.79 2.88 -7.61
N PHE A 139 9.89 2.98 -6.63
CA PHE A 139 10.17 2.70 -5.22
C PHE A 139 9.06 1.83 -4.60
N GLU A 140 9.49 0.95 -3.68
CA GLU A 140 8.63 0.27 -2.71
C GLU A 140 9.05 0.63 -1.30
N GLY A 141 8.07 0.80 -0.40
CA GLY A 141 8.42 1.19 0.95
C GLY A 141 7.23 1.33 1.89
N THR A 142 7.35 2.28 2.80
CA THR A 142 6.36 2.58 3.82
C THR A 142 6.10 4.08 3.91
N LEU A 143 4.86 4.42 4.18
CA LEU A 143 4.40 5.74 4.57
C LEU A 143 3.92 5.65 6.01
N THR A 144 4.50 6.46 6.89
CA THR A 144 4.13 6.57 8.29
C THR A 144 3.47 7.92 8.53
N ILE A 145 2.34 7.94 9.22
CA ILE A 145 1.60 9.14 9.58
C ILE A 145 1.43 9.13 11.10
N GLU A 146 1.81 10.22 11.74
CA GLU A 146 1.70 10.42 13.17
C GLU A 146 0.92 11.70 13.49
N LYS A 147 -0.03 11.61 14.45
CA LYS A 147 -0.74 12.74 15.04
C LYS A 147 -0.09 13.19 16.36
N PRO A 148 -0.33 14.43 16.81
CA PRO A 148 0.18 14.93 18.09
C PRO A 148 -0.30 14.13 19.32
N ASP A 149 -1.41 13.43 19.22
CA ASP A 149 -1.96 12.54 20.25
C ASP A 149 -1.26 11.17 20.33
N GLY A 150 -0.25 10.92 19.48
CA GLY A 150 0.48 9.67 19.42
C GLY A 150 -0.18 8.60 18.55
N THR A 151 -1.28 8.89 17.87
CA THR A 151 -1.87 7.97 16.90
C THR A 151 -0.95 7.80 15.69
N VAL A 152 -0.56 6.56 15.38
CA VAL A 152 0.33 6.23 14.26
C VAL A 152 -0.35 5.27 13.30
N VAL A 153 -0.21 5.53 12.00
CA VAL A 153 -0.60 4.64 10.92
C VAL A 153 0.59 4.40 10.00
N ILE A 154 0.87 3.13 9.69
CA ILE A 154 1.93 2.72 8.75
C ILE A 154 1.28 1.97 7.60
N LEU A 155 1.56 2.39 6.38
CA LEU A 155 1.02 1.80 5.15
C LEU A 155 2.17 1.42 4.21
N PRO A 156 2.03 0.31 3.47
CA PRO A 156 2.92 0.06 2.35
C PRO A 156 2.70 1.11 1.26
N VAL A 157 3.76 1.41 0.49
CA VAL A 157 3.67 2.27 -0.68
C VAL A 157 4.43 1.67 -1.86
N TYR A 158 3.88 1.91 -3.05
CA TYR A 158 4.49 1.66 -4.34
C TYR A 158 4.27 2.90 -5.21
N GLY A 159 5.29 3.35 -5.90
CA GLY A 159 5.15 4.52 -6.75
C GLY A 159 6.44 4.92 -7.44
N GLU A 160 6.42 6.11 -8.01
CA GLU A 160 7.56 6.62 -8.76
C GLU A 160 7.88 8.07 -8.45
N CYS A 161 9.11 8.45 -8.79
CA CYS A 161 9.59 9.82 -8.79
C CYS A 161 10.22 10.11 -10.16
N GLY A 162 9.98 11.30 -10.68
CA GLY A 162 10.56 11.74 -11.95
C GLY A 162 10.14 13.16 -12.33
N CYS A 163 10.69 13.60 -13.46
CA CYS A 163 10.41 14.91 -14.07
C CYS A 163 9.76 14.77 -15.44
#